data_9c619fde3ce4c6a508b28689b19b3e4a
#
_entry.id   9c619fde3ce4c6a508b28689b19b3e4a
#
_cell.length_a   1.000
_cell.length_b   1.000
_cell.length_c   1.000
_cell.angle_alpha   90.00
_cell.angle_beta   90.00
_cell.angle_gamma   90.00
#
_symmetry.space_group_name_H-M   'P 1'
#
loop_
_entity.id
_entity.type
_entity.pdbx_description
1 polymer ?
#
loop_
_entity_poly.entity_id
_entity_poly.type
_entity_poly.pdbx_seq_one_letter_code
_entity_poly.pdbx_strand_id
1 'polypeptide(L)'
;MVNTSKQLHVIYGDGGIGVGGDQFHYIFNYTRGGMESMVVNGREWLYREPKPTFWRATTDNDRGNGFSKKSVQWYGADMFANADKVDIKINNKLIDFPSAPLNNNYSNHEFADQVEVIYHYQTLTIPSTTVDVSYVVSSNGEITVHAHYTGNDQLPDLPVFGMRFVMPTAATGYEYAGLSGETYPDRMAGGIPGEYKVDGLPVTNYMVPQDCGVHMQTDWVTVTRNSTKDNSDHAETPFSLTFEKTGAPFAFSCLPYTAEELENATHQEELPLTRRTVVSILGAVRGVGGIDSWGRDVEAKYHIPAEKDIDFEFKISW
;
A
#
# COMPACT_ATOMS: atom_id res chain seq x y z
N MET A 1 3.96 -14.13 -38.33
CA MET A 1 2.81 -14.08 -37.41
C MET A 1 2.96 -12.80 -36.63
N VAL A 2 2.11 -11.83 -36.89
CA VAL A 2 2.09 -10.56 -36.11
C VAL A 2 1.57 -10.95 -34.74
N ASN A 3 2.42 -10.81 -33.73
CA ASN A 3 2.04 -10.96 -32.33
C ASN A 3 1.12 -9.76 -32.03
N THR A 4 -0.18 -9.94 -32.13
CA THR A 4 -1.13 -8.91 -31.68
C THR A 4 -1.03 -8.93 -30.16
N SER A 5 -0.14 -8.10 -29.59
CA SER A 5 -0.18 -7.74 -28.18
C SER A 5 -1.60 -7.24 -27.92
N LYS A 6 -2.32 -7.89 -27.01
CA LYS A 6 -3.64 -7.43 -26.59
C LYS A 6 -3.44 -6.04 -25.99
N GLN A 7 -4.10 -5.04 -26.56
CA GLN A 7 -4.04 -3.67 -26.02
C GLN A 7 -4.99 -3.52 -24.83
N LEU A 8 -4.67 -2.58 -23.95
CA LEU A 8 -5.58 -2.14 -22.89
C LEU A 8 -6.77 -1.42 -23.49
N HIS A 9 -7.96 -1.77 -23.06
CA HIS A 9 -9.17 -0.97 -23.32
C HIS A 9 -9.22 0.17 -22.30
N VAL A 10 -9.35 1.39 -22.78
CA VAL A 10 -9.36 2.61 -21.94
C VAL A 10 -10.74 3.26 -22.01
N ILE A 11 -11.33 3.53 -20.85
CA ILE A 11 -12.63 4.20 -20.73
C ILE A 11 -12.44 5.49 -19.96
N TYR A 12 -12.69 6.62 -20.63
CA TYR A 12 -12.63 7.94 -20.02
C TYR A 12 -13.99 8.30 -19.42
N GLY A 13 -14.07 8.36 -18.09
CA GLY A 13 -15.26 8.76 -17.33
C GLY A 13 -15.08 10.11 -16.67
N ASP A 14 -16.17 10.67 -16.15
CA ASP A 14 -16.19 11.98 -15.50
C ASP A 14 -15.47 11.98 -14.14
N GLY A 15 -15.58 10.87 -13.41
CA GLY A 15 -15.00 10.71 -12.08
C GLY A 15 -13.74 9.86 -12.02
N GLY A 16 -13.36 9.24 -13.15
CA GLY A 16 -12.22 8.33 -13.18
C GLY A 16 -11.94 7.76 -14.56
N ILE A 17 -10.83 7.08 -14.70
CA ILE A 17 -10.42 6.33 -15.89
C ILE A 17 -10.49 4.83 -15.61
N GLY A 18 -11.15 4.09 -16.51
CA GLY A 18 -11.18 2.65 -16.53
C GLY A 18 -10.09 2.09 -17.45
N VAL A 19 -9.35 1.11 -16.99
CA VAL A 19 -8.30 0.42 -17.74
C VAL A 19 -8.54 -1.07 -17.64
N GLY A 20 -8.72 -1.77 -18.76
CA GLY A 20 -9.08 -3.17 -18.72
C GLY A 20 -8.48 -4.02 -19.83
N GLY A 21 -8.59 -5.32 -19.63
CA GLY A 21 -8.28 -6.39 -20.58
C GLY A 21 -9.26 -7.55 -20.40
N ASP A 22 -8.96 -8.71 -20.95
CA ASP A 22 -9.91 -9.86 -20.94
C ASP A 22 -10.22 -10.36 -19.53
N GLN A 23 -9.26 -10.28 -18.59
CA GLN A 23 -9.35 -10.89 -17.26
C GLN A 23 -9.27 -9.88 -16.12
N PHE A 24 -9.11 -8.60 -16.42
CA PHE A 24 -8.97 -7.57 -15.43
C PHE A 24 -9.66 -6.28 -15.83
N HIS A 25 -10.06 -5.50 -14.83
CA HIS A 25 -10.59 -4.16 -14.99
C HIS A 25 -10.24 -3.32 -13.76
N TYR A 26 -9.56 -2.20 -13.98
CA TYR A 26 -9.13 -1.27 -12.95
C TYR A 26 -9.81 0.07 -13.14
N ILE A 27 -10.19 0.71 -12.03
CA ILE A 27 -10.77 2.06 -12.03
C ILE A 27 -9.90 2.96 -11.17
N PHE A 28 -9.43 4.04 -11.76
CA PHE A 28 -8.65 5.08 -11.08
C PHE A 28 -9.54 6.30 -10.88
N ASN A 29 -9.80 6.67 -9.63
CA ASN A 29 -10.70 7.76 -9.26
C ASN A 29 -9.96 9.09 -9.23
N TYR A 30 -10.52 10.11 -9.87
CA TYR A 30 -9.89 11.42 -9.94
C TYR A 30 -10.06 12.23 -8.64
N THR A 31 -11.21 12.15 -8.01
CA THR A 31 -11.57 12.98 -6.84
C THR A 31 -10.99 12.43 -5.55
N ARG A 32 -11.06 11.11 -5.37
CA ARG A 32 -10.55 10.45 -4.15
C ARG A 32 -9.05 10.19 -4.20
N GLY A 33 -8.45 10.32 -5.37
CA GLY A 33 -7.03 10.15 -5.59
C GLY A 33 -6.54 8.75 -5.24
N GLY A 34 -6.71 7.79 -6.15
CA GLY A 34 -6.26 6.42 -6.00
C GLY A 34 -6.99 5.45 -6.91
N MET A 35 -6.54 4.22 -6.91
CA MET A 35 -7.20 3.10 -7.60
C MET A 35 -8.43 2.67 -6.79
N GLU A 36 -9.63 2.98 -7.28
CA GLU A 36 -10.90 2.70 -6.59
C GLU A 36 -11.28 1.23 -6.64
N SER A 37 -10.99 0.59 -7.77
CA SER A 37 -11.35 -0.81 -8.02
C SER A 37 -10.23 -1.53 -8.75
N MET A 38 -9.97 -2.75 -8.32
CA MET A 38 -9.04 -3.69 -8.93
C MET A 38 -9.72 -5.04 -9.06
N VAL A 39 -10.44 -5.24 -10.15
CA VAL A 39 -11.11 -6.51 -10.46
C VAL A 39 -10.18 -7.39 -11.29
N VAL A 40 -9.95 -8.60 -10.84
CA VAL A 40 -9.17 -9.63 -11.53
C VAL A 40 -9.98 -10.92 -11.55
N ASN A 41 -10.15 -11.52 -12.73
CA ASN A 41 -10.96 -12.72 -12.91
C ASN A 41 -12.35 -12.61 -12.28
N GLY A 42 -12.98 -11.42 -12.39
CA GLY A 42 -14.29 -11.12 -11.83
C GLY A 42 -14.33 -10.88 -10.32
N ARG A 43 -13.19 -10.82 -9.62
CA ARG A 43 -13.10 -10.66 -8.17
C ARG A 43 -12.43 -9.36 -7.79
N GLU A 44 -13.11 -8.59 -6.92
CA GLU A 44 -12.60 -7.30 -6.40
C GLU A 44 -11.51 -7.52 -5.35
N TRP A 45 -10.39 -6.80 -5.51
CA TRP A 45 -9.26 -6.84 -4.60
C TRP A 45 -9.23 -5.67 -3.60
N LEU A 46 -9.90 -4.57 -3.90
CA LEU A 46 -9.86 -3.37 -3.08
C LEU A 46 -11.18 -3.15 -2.33
N TYR A 47 -11.07 -2.79 -1.08
CA TYR A 47 -12.19 -2.31 -0.26
C TYR A 47 -12.29 -0.78 -0.30
N ARG A 48 -11.17 -0.13 -0.50
CA ARG A 48 -11.01 1.32 -0.68
C ARG A 48 -9.72 1.60 -1.43
N GLU A 49 -9.55 2.82 -1.90
CA GLU A 49 -8.35 3.25 -2.63
C GLU A 49 -7.09 3.04 -1.79
N PRO A 50 -6.05 2.38 -2.32
CA PRO A 50 -4.73 2.36 -1.69
C PRO A 50 -4.18 3.78 -1.58
N LYS A 51 -3.59 4.09 -0.43
CA LYS A 51 -3.03 5.42 -0.14
C LYS A 51 -1.57 5.30 0.29
N PRO A 52 -0.77 6.36 0.08
CA PRO A 52 0.49 6.46 0.78
C PRO A 52 0.24 6.42 2.29
N THR A 53 1.08 5.70 3.01
CA THR A 53 0.97 5.55 4.46
C THR A 53 2.21 6.09 5.15
N PHE A 54 2.00 6.84 6.23
CA PHE A 54 3.03 7.49 7.03
C PHE A 54 2.99 7.04 8.49
N TRP A 55 1.95 6.26 8.86
CA TRP A 55 1.73 5.87 10.24
C TRP A 55 1.71 4.36 10.42
N ARG A 56 2.40 3.91 11.47
CA ARG A 56 2.22 2.62 12.12
C ARG A 56 1.72 2.83 13.53
N ALA A 57 0.97 1.88 14.08
CA ALA A 57 0.53 1.98 15.47
C ALA A 57 1.75 2.11 16.41
N THR A 58 1.68 3.02 17.36
CA THR A 58 2.80 3.30 18.26
C THR A 58 3.05 2.11 19.19
N THR A 59 4.32 1.73 19.29
CA THR A 59 4.75 0.68 20.24
C THR A 59 4.86 1.25 21.66
N ASP A 60 4.92 0.37 22.66
CA ASP A 60 5.18 0.79 24.03
C ASP A 60 6.49 1.59 24.15
N ASN A 61 7.50 1.22 23.35
CA ASN A 61 8.77 1.95 23.30
C ASN A 61 8.61 3.35 22.71
N ASP A 62 7.84 3.49 21.60
CA ASP A 62 7.53 4.80 20.99
C ASP A 62 6.80 5.72 21.97
N ARG A 63 5.88 5.18 22.76
CA ARG A 63 5.18 5.91 23.82
C ARG A 63 6.12 6.30 24.96
N GLY A 64 6.98 5.37 25.38
CA GLY A 64 7.94 5.55 26.46
C GLY A 64 9.00 6.62 26.17
N ASN A 65 9.53 6.67 24.93
CA ASN A 65 10.54 7.65 24.53
C ASN A 65 9.94 8.97 24.01
N GLY A 66 8.60 9.04 23.87
CA GLY A 66 7.88 10.23 23.40
C GLY A 66 7.88 10.42 21.89
N PHE A 67 8.34 9.44 21.11
CA PHE A 67 8.29 9.48 19.65
C PHE A 67 6.86 9.66 19.13
N SER A 68 5.89 8.93 19.70
CA SER A 68 4.47 9.04 19.34
C SER A 68 3.95 10.47 19.35
N LYS A 69 4.39 11.30 20.32
CA LYS A 69 4.01 12.72 20.42
C LYS A 69 4.75 13.59 19.42
N LYS A 70 6.04 13.34 19.21
CA LYS A 70 6.87 14.10 18.28
C LYS A 70 6.41 13.94 16.83
N SER A 71 5.98 12.73 16.46
CA SER A 71 5.63 12.35 15.10
C SER A 71 4.13 12.33 14.81
N VAL A 72 3.28 12.78 15.75
CA VAL A 72 1.81 12.67 15.67
C VAL A 72 1.18 13.31 14.43
N GLN A 73 1.81 14.31 13.83
CA GLN A 73 1.28 14.92 12.61
C GLN A 73 1.29 13.95 11.42
N TRP A 74 2.11 12.90 11.42
CA TRP A 74 2.08 11.84 10.42
C TRP A 74 0.83 10.97 10.52
N TYR A 75 0.24 10.83 11.71
CA TYR A 75 -1.06 10.18 11.88
C TYR A 75 -2.17 10.92 11.14
N GLY A 76 -2.18 12.26 11.23
CA GLY A 76 -3.11 13.08 10.46
C GLY A 76 -2.88 12.98 8.95
N ALA A 77 -1.63 12.98 8.52
CA ALA A 77 -1.26 12.82 7.11
C ALA A 77 -1.71 11.47 6.55
N ASP A 78 -1.57 10.39 7.30
CA ASP A 78 -2.02 9.05 6.93
C ASP A 78 -3.55 8.97 6.79
N MET A 79 -4.26 9.51 7.77
CA MET A 79 -5.72 9.44 7.85
C MET A 79 -6.41 10.25 6.74
N PHE A 80 -5.85 11.40 6.37
CA PHE A 80 -6.43 12.37 5.46
C PHE A 80 -5.65 12.54 4.14
N ALA A 81 -4.93 11.51 3.72
CA ALA A 81 -4.21 11.53 2.45
C ALA A 81 -5.18 11.66 1.27
N ASN A 82 -5.13 12.80 0.58
CA ASN A 82 -5.87 13.07 -0.64
C ASN A 82 -4.93 13.61 -1.73
N ALA A 83 -5.18 13.23 -2.97
CA ALA A 83 -4.44 13.79 -4.09
C ALA A 83 -5.06 15.13 -4.52
N ASP A 84 -4.23 16.14 -4.65
CA ASP A 84 -4.64 17.47 -5.11
C ASP A 84 -4.68 17.57 -6.63
N LYS A 85 -3.93 16.69 -7.31
CA LYS A 85 -3.80 16.66 -8.76
C LYS A 85 -3.61 15.24 -9.25
N VAL A 86 -4.12 14.98 -10.47
CA VAL A 86 -3.92 13.71 -11.19
C VAL A 86 -3.38 14.03 -12.57
N ASP A 87 -2.33 13.36 -12.98
CA ASP A 87 -1.80 13.37 -14.35
C ASP A 87 -1.98 11.99 -14.99
N ILE A 88 -2.27 11.95 -16.28
CA ILE A 88 -2.49 10.70 -17.03
C ILE A 88 -1.59 10.67 -18.24
N LYS A 89 -0.88 9.54 -18.41
CA LYS A 89 -0.12 9.29 -19.63
C LYS A 89 -0.68 8.06 -20.35
N ILE A 90 -0.88 8.20 -21.63
CA ILE A 90 -1.26 7.12 -22.55
C ILE A 90 -0.06 6.85 -23.45
N ASN A 91 0.44 5.62 -23.46
CA ASN A 91 1.64 5.22 -24.21
C ASN A 91 2.81 6.19 -23.97
N ASN A 92 3.11 6.47 -22.68
CA ASN A 92 4.15 7.40 -22.20
C ASN A 92 3.93 8.88 -22.58
N LYS A 93 2.75 9.26 -23.07
CA LYS A 93 2.44 10.61 -23.48
C LYS A 93 1.44 11.24 -22.54
N LEU A 94 1.82 12.34 -21.89
CA LEU A 94 0.90 13.11 -21.05
C LEU A 94 -0.27 13.61 -21.94
N ILE A 95 -1.49 13.40 -21.45
CA ILE A 95 -2.71 13.90 -22.07
C ILE A 95 -3.32 15.01 -21.23
N ASP A 96 -4.15 15.84 -21.86
CA ASP A 96 -4.97 16.79 -21.12
C ASP A 96 -5.92 16.01 -20.19
N PHE A 97 -6.18 16.57 -19.00
CA PHE A 97 -7.05 15.93 -18.02
C PHE A 97 -8.43 15.64 -18.63
N PRO A 98 -8.85 14.38 -18.71
CA PRO A 98 -10.06 13.97 -19.42
C PRO A 98 -11.32 14.23 -18.60
N SER A 99 -11.56 15.50 -18.21
CA SER A 99 -12.80 15.89 -17.58
C SER A 99 -13.96 15.82 -18.57
N ALA A 100 -15.08 15.35 -18.07
CA ALA A 100 -16.28 15.11 -18.84
C ALA A 100 -16.89 16.31 -19.50
N PRO A 101 -17.74 16.02 -20.42
CA PRO A 101 -17.39 15.26 -21.60
C PRO A 101 -16.66 16.23 -22.51
N LEU A 102 -15.44 15.98 -22.83
CA LEU A 102 -14.75 16.75 -23.86
C LEU A 102 -15.50 16.67 -25.20
N ASN A 103 -16.80 17.05 -25.14
CA ASN A 103 -17.76 17.04 -26.27
C ASN A 103 -17.74 15.73 -27.07
N ASN A 104 -17.71 14.58 -26.39
CA ASN A 104 -17.61 13.24 -27.00
C ASN A 104 -16.31 13.05 -27.82
N ASN A 105 -15.21 13.66 -27.40
CA ASN A 105 -13.91 13.44 -28.04
C ASN A 105 -13.38 12.02 -27.85
N TYR A 106 -13.90 11.30 -26.85
CA TYR A 106 -13.55 9.92 -26.60
C TYR A 106 -14.69 8.98 -26.97
N SER A 107 -14.32 7.82 -27.51
CA SER A 107 -15.24 6.74 -27.87
C SER A 107 -15.14 5.59 -26.88
N ASN A 108 -16.00 4.55 -27.06
CA ASN A 108 -15.87 3.29 -26.35
C ASN A 108 -14.81 2.35 -26.96
N HIS A 109 -13.99 2.84 -27.89
CA HIS A 109 -13.00 2.09 -28.64
C HIS A 109 -11.60 2.72 -28.51
N GLU A 110 -11.29 3.22 -27.32
CA GLU A 110 -9.95 3.73 -27.01
C GLU A 110 -9.06 2.59 -26.50
N PHE A 111 -7.87 2.48 -27.08
CA PHE A 111 -6.91 1.43 -26.75
C PHE A 111 -5.53 2.00 -26.52
N ALA A 112 -4.76 1.34 -25.65
CA ALA A 112 -3.39 1.71 -25.33
C ALA A 112 -2.52 0.48 -25.08
N ASP A 113 -1.21 0.60 -25.27
CA ASP A 113 -0.24 -0.42 -24.87
C ASP A 113 0.10 -0.29 -23.39
N GLN A 114 0.04 0.95 -22.85
CA GLN A 114 0.34 1.27 -21.47
C GLN A 114 -0.48 2.49 -21.03
N VAL A 115 -0.95 2.47 -19.79
CA VAL A 115 -1.61 3.61 -19.13
C VAL A 115 -0.88 3.88 -17.81
N GLU A 116 -0.49 5.13 -17.58
CA GLU A 116 0.07 5.58 -16.31
C GLU A 116 -0.84 6.64 -15.70
N VAL A 117 -1.23 6.44 -14.43
CA VAL A 117 -1.99 7.41 -13.63
C VAL A 117 -1.12 7.85 -12.47
N ILE A 118 -0.86 9.16 -12.36
CA ILE A 118 0.01 9.76 -11.35
C ILE A 118 -0.84 10.62 -10.43
N TYR A 119 -0.81 10.31 -9.14
CA TYR A 119 -1.47 11.08 -8.10
C TYR A 119 -0.44 11.92 -7.34
N HIS A 120 -0.69 13.21 -7.21
CA HIS A 120 0.11 14.15 -6.45
C HIS A 120 -0.60 14.45 -5.13
N TYR A 121 -0.09 13.90 -4.05
CA TYR A 121 -0.62 14.11 -2.70
C TYR A 121 0.12 15.25 -2.02
N GLN A 122 -0.62 16.04 -1.27
CA GLN A 122 -0.05 17.00 -0.32
C GLN A 122 -0.37 16.56 1.10
N THR A 123 0.65 16.42 1.95
CA THR A 123 0.44 15.98 3.33
C THR A 123 -0.20 17.06 4.18
N LEU A 124 -1.01 16.67 5.17
CA LEU A 124 -1.57 17.56 6.19
C LEU A 124 -0.59 17.85 7.34
N THR A 125 0.70 17.75 7.08
CA THR A 125 1.74 18.16 8.03
C THR A 125 1.99 19.67 8.00
N ILE A 126 2.67 20.22 9.01
CA ILE A 126 3.07 21.61 9.07
C ILE A 126 4.58 21.69 9.31
N PRO A 127 5.37 22.15 8.29
CA PRO A 127 4.93 22.45 6.92
C PRO A 127 4.44 21.21 6.18
N SER A 128 3.69 21.42 5.10
CA SER A 128 3.30 20.30 4.22
C SER A 128 4.47 19.86 3.33
N THR A 129 4.43 18.61 2.89
CA THR A 129 5.30 18.08 1.84
C THR A 129 4.48 17.29 0.83
N THR A 130 5.10 16.78 -0.23
CA THR A 130 4.42 16.10 -1.32
C THR A 130 4.79 14.62 -1.40
N VAL A 131 3.85 13.83 -1.90
CA VAL A 131 4.08 12.45 -2.30
C VAL A 131 3.47 12.23 -3.66
N ASP A 132 4.26 11.73 -4.60
CA ASP A 132 3.80 11.31 -5.91
C ASP A 132 3.66 9.80 -5.95
N VAL A 133 2.50 9.31 -6.38
CA VAL A 133 2.26 7.87 -6.56
C VAL A 133 1.82 7.64 -8.00
N SER A 134 2.59 6.86 -8.76
CA SER A 134 2.22 6.44 -10.10
C SER A 134 1.84 4.96 -10.15
N TYR A 135 0.84 4.67 -10.96
CA TYR A 135 0.38 3.33 -11.32
C TYR A 135 0.56 3.16 -12.83
N VAL A 136 1.47 2.30 -13.23
CA VAL A 136 1.72 1.97 -14.64
C VAL A 136 1.08 0.62 -14.95
N VAL A 137 0.00 0.64 -15.71
CA VAL A 137 -0.71 -0.58 -16.14
C VAL A 137 -0.18 -1.01 -17.49
N SER A 138 0.30 -2.24 -17.56
CA SER A 138 0.79 -2.89 -18.79
C SER A 138 -0.31 -3.73 -19.46
N SER A 139 -0.16 -4.04 -20.73
CA SER A 139 -1.15 -4.77 -21.53
C SER A 139 -1.48 -6.19 -21.01
N ASN A 140 -0.62 -6.79 -20.20
CA ASN A 140 -0.87 -8.07 -19.53
C ASN A 140 -1.63 -7.94 -18.20
N GLY A 141 -1.97 -6.72 -17.76
CA GLY A 141 -2.66 -6.43 -16.51
C GLY A 141 -1.75 -6.23 -15.29
N GLU A 142 -0.44 -6.42 -15.42
CA GLU A 142 0.48 -6.08 -14.34
C GLU A 142 0.49 -4.58 -14.09
N ILE A 143 0.63 -4.20 -12.80
CA ILE A 143 0.70 -2.81 -12.37
C ILE A 143 2.06 -2.58 -11.71
N THR A 144 2.86 -1.64 -12.21
CA THR A 144 4.01 -1.12 -11.49
C THR A 144 3.58 0.09 -10.68
N VAL A 145 3.84 0.08 -9.37
CA VAL A 145 3.55 1.19 -8.46
C VAL A 145 4.86 1.81 -8.03
N HIS A 146 5.02 3.10 -8.28
CA HIS A 146 6.15 3.89 -7.79
C HIS A 146 5.62 4.96 -6.84
N ALA A 147 6.27 5.11 -5.68
CA ALA A 147 5.96 6.14 -4.69
C ALA A 147 7.22 6.94 -4.33
N HIS A 148 7.11 8.26 -4.47
CA HIS A 148 8.15 9.22 -4.17
C HIS A 148 7.68 10.19 -3.08
N TYR A 149 8.35 10.18 -1.93
CA TYR A 149 8.17 11.16 -0.87
C TYR A 149 9.25 12.25 -1.00
N THR A 150 8.84 13.50 -1.02
CA THR A 150 9.74 14.66 -1.05
C THR A 150 10.14 15.06 0.37
N GLY A 151 11.42 15.04 0.66
CA GLY A 151 11.97 15.36 1.97
C GLY A 151 11.72 16.80 2.42
N ASN A 152 11.56 16.96 3.75
CA ASN A 152 11.41 18.30 4.38
C ASN A 152 12.08 18.29 5.77
N ASP A 153 13.10 19.12 5.95
CA ASP A 153 13.93 19.21 7.16
C ASP A 153 13.23 19.81 8.38
N GLN A 154 12.04 20.39 8.20
CA GLN A 154 11.24 20.95 9.29
C GLN A 154 10.23 19.94 9.86
N LEU A 155 10.16 18.74 9.28
CA LEU A 155 9.26 17.69 9.73
C LEU A 155 9.97 16.70 10.67
N PRO A 156 9.25 16.12 11.63
CA PRO A 156 9.81 15.07 12.49
C PRO A 156 10.00 13.78 11.70
N ASP A 157 10.87 12.90 12.21
CA ASP A 157 11.08 11.57 11.67
C ASP A 157 9.76 10.83 11.40
N LEU A 158 9.73 10.08 10.28
CA LEU A 158 8.59 9.27 9.93
C LEU A 158 8.57 7.96 10.74
N PRO A 159 7.40 7.49 11.15
CA PRO A 159 7.22 6.13 11.67
C PRO A 159 7.43 5.05 10.59
N VAL A 160 6.91 5.33 9.40
CA VAL A 160 6.91 4.42 8.25
C VAL A 160 6.63 5.23 6.97
N PHE A 161 7.06 4.71 5.82
CA PHE A 161 6.59 5.19 4.52
C PHE A 161 6.35 4.02 3.57
N GLY A 162 5.20 4.02 2.90
CA GLY A 162 4.81 2.99 1.95
C GLY A 162 3.42 3.17 1.37
N MET A 163 2.84 2.08 0.89
CA MET A 163 1.48 2.01 0.35
C MET A 163 0.64 1.02 1.16
N ARG A 164 -0.58 1.38 1.52
CA ARG A 164 -1.50 0.51 2.27
C ARG A 164 -2.70 0.13 1.42
N PHE A 165 -2.92 -1.18 1.30
CA PHE A 165 -4.01 -1.81 0.57
C PHE A 165 -4.99 -2.45 1.56
N VAL A 166 -6.27 -2.16 1.44
CA VAL A 166 -7.32 -2.79 2.24
C VAL A 166 -8.16 -3.66 1.32
N MET A 167 -8.14 -4.97 1.56
CA MET A 167 -8.89 -5.96 0.79
C MET A 167 -10.24 -6.25 1.44
N PRO A 168 -11.29 -6.59 0.67
CA PRO A 168 -12.66 -6.67 1.18
C PRO A 168 -12.93 -7.83 2.14
N THR A 169 -12.15 -8.92 2.09
CA THR A 169 -12.32 -10.10 2.95
C THR A 169 -11.00 -10.52 3.58
N ALA A 170 -11.06 -11.33 4.64
CA ALA A 170 -9.88 -11.88 5.28
C ALA A 170 -9.16 -12.86 4.34
N ALA A 171 -7.83 -12.78 4.29
CA ALA A 171 -7.00 -13.75 3.60
C ALA A 171 -6.98 -15.08 4.35
N THR A 172 -6.88 -16.17 3.59
CA THR A 172 -6.64 -17.51 4.15
C THR A 172 -5.18 -17.69 4.55
N GLY A 173 -4.30 -16.82 4.07
CA GLY A 173 -2.88 -16.78 4.37
C GLY A 173 -2.09 -16.03 3.32
N TYR A 174 -0.77 -16.05 3.48
CA TYR A 174 0.16 -15.49 2.51
C TYR A 174 1.47 -16.29 2.46
N GLU A 175 2.14 -16.20 1.33
CA GLU A 175 3.48 -16.75 1.11
C GLU A 175 4.43 -15.60 0.75
N TYR A 176 5.68 -15.67 1.17
CA TYR A 176 6.65 -14.61 0.87
C TYR A 176 8.07 -15.15 0.82
N ALA A 177 8.92 -14.45 0.07
CA ALA A 177 10.38 -14.61 0.12
C ALA A 177 11.00 -13.41 0.84
N GLY A 178 11.68 -13.67 1.96
CA GLY A 178 12.27 -12.64 2.81
C GLY A 178 12.92 -13.22 4.05
N LEU A 179 13.03 -12.43 5.12
CA LEU A 179 13.51 -12.91 6.41
C LEU A 179 12.42 -13.67 7.18
N SER A 180 12.82 -14.73 7.88
CA SER A 180 11.90 -15.54 8.68
C SER A 180 11.25 -14.75 9.81
N GLY A 181 9.94 -14.93 10.00
CA GLY A 181 9.18 -14.38 11.12
C GLY A 181 8.99 -12.86 11.05
N GLU A 182 8.51 -12.29 12.14
CA GLU A 182 8.36 -10.85 12.32
C GLU A 182 9.73 -10.21 12.53
N THR A 183 10.05 -9.21 11.73
CA THR A 183 11.33 -8.48 11.78
C THR A 183 11.12 -6.98 11.61
N TYR A 184 11.99 -6.18 12.24
CA TYR A 184 12.08 -4.73 12.10
C TYR A 184 13.53 -4.34 11.82
N PRO A 185 13.83 -3.13 11.37
CA PRO A 185 15.22 -2.75 11.01
C PRO A 185 16.24 -3.01 12.10
N ASP A 186 15.87 -2.85 13.36
CA ASP A 186 16.68 -3.10 14.55
C ASP A 186 16.46 -4.52 15.16
N ARG A 187 15.69 -5.37 14.50
CA ARG A 187 15.32 -6.74 14.92
C ARG A 187 15.49 -7.77 13.80
N MET A 188 16.43 -7.58 12.89
CA MET A 188 16.71 -8.52 11.80
C MET A 188 17.74 -9.61 12.19
N ALA A 189 18.47 -9.42 13.28
CA ALA A 189 19.44 -10.40 13.73
C ALA A 189 18.78 -11.74 14.07
N GLY A 190 19.19 -12.79 13.39
CA GLY A 190 18.56 -14.11 13.51
C GLY A 190 17.47 -14.40 12.47
N GLY A 191 17.05 -13.41 11.68
CA GLY A 191 16.19 -13.65 10.51
C GLY A 191 16.93 -14.48 9.47
N ILE A 192 16.30 -15.55 8.98
CA ILE A 192 16.86 -16.45 7.97
C ILE A 192 16.20 -16.14 6.63
N PRO A 193 16.97 -15.81 5.57
CA PRO A 193 16.42 -15.67 4.24
C PRO A 193 15.80 -16.97 3.72
N GLY A 194 14.60 -16.91 3.14
CA GLY A 194 13.92 -18.08 2.61
C GLY A 194 12.53 -17.76 2.09
N GLU A 195 11.82 -18.81 1.69
CA GLU A 195 10.41 -18.74 1.32
C GLU A 195 9.58 -19.29 2.48
N TYR A 196 8.54 -18.57 2.85
CA TYR A 196 7.72 -18.86 4.02
C TYR A 196 6.24 -18.82 3.67
N LYS A 197 5.50 -19.71 4.32
CA LYS A 197 4.05 -19.77 4.26
C LYS A 197 3.47 -19.46 5.63
N VAL A 198 2.47 -18.58 5.65
CA VAL A 198 1.78 -18.16 6.86
C VAL A 198 0.28 -18.40 6.67
N ASP A 199 -0.32 -19.18 7.55
CA ASP A 199 -1.75 -19.46 7.52
C ASP A 199 -2.52 -18.36 8.25
N GLY A 200 -3.58 -17.86 7.63
CA GLY A 200 -4.43 -16.79 8.16
C GLY A 200 -3.72 -15.42 8.24
N LEU A 201 -4.13 -14.64 9.22
CA LEU A 201 -3.61 -13.30 9.49
C LEU A 201 -3.16 -13.22 10.97
N PRO A 202 -2.00 -13.76 11.31
CA PRO A 202 -1.52 -13.76 12.69
C PRO A 202 -1.24 -12.34 13.17
N VAL A 203 -1.59 -12.08 14.43
CA VAL A 203 -1.34 -10.83 15.13
C VAL A 203 -0.56 -11.13 16.38
N THR A 204 0.52 -10.42 16.63
CA THR A 204 1.27 -10.54 17.88
C THR A 204 0.45 -9.91 19.00
N ASN A 205 0.10 -10.71 20.01
CA ASN A 205 -0.74 -10.28 21.13
C ASN A 205 0.06 -9.48 22.15
N TYR A 206 0.00 -8.17 22.05
CA TYR A 206 0.45 -7.24 23.08
C TYR A 206 -0.72 -6.87 24.00
N MET A 207 -0.47 -6.52 25.26
CA MET A 207 -1.53 -6.10 26.19
C MET A 207 -2.26 -4.87 25.68
N VAL A 208 -1.52 -3.89 25.18
CA VAL A 208 -2.04 -2.76 24.43
C VAL A 208 -1.72 -3.01 22.95
N PRO A 209 -2.73 -3.04 22.06
CA PRO A 209 -2.47 -3.21 20.64
C PRO A 209 -1.46 -2.19 20.12
N GLN A 210 -0.57 -2.64 19.26
CA GLN A 210 0.51 -1.84 18.70
C GLN A 210 0.95 -2.42 17.36
N ASP A 211 1.88 -1.77 16.66
CA ASP A 211 2.43 -2.27 15.41
C ASP A 211 3.06 -3.64 15.56
N CYS A 212 2.82 -4.50 14.59
CA CYS A 212 3.31 -5.88 14.56
C CYS A 212 3.29 -6.44 13.14
N GLY A 213 3.85 -7.64 12.96
CA GLY A 213 3.73 -8.43 11.74
C GLY A 213 4.52 -7.87 10.55
N VAL A 214 5.53 -7.04 10.77
CA VAL A 214 6.40 -6.56 9.68
C VAL A 214 7.41 -7.64 9.31
N HIS A 215 7.60 -7.84 8.01
CA HIS A 215 8.62 -8.72 7.41
C HIS A 215 9.57 -7.89 6.56
N MET A 216 10.84 -7.91 6.94
CA MET A 216 11.90 -7.14 6.27
C MET A 216 12.56 -7.94 5.13
N GLN A 217 13.23 -7.21 4.22
CA GLN A 217 14.03 -7.80 3.13
C GLN A 217 13.19 -8.75 2.25
N THR A 218 12.00 -8.30 1.89
CA THR A 218 11.04 -9.10 1.12
C THR A 218 11.22 -8.88 -0.37
N ASP A 219 11.36 -9.98 -1.10
CA ASP A 219 11.42 -9.98 -2.56
C ASP A 219 10.03 -10.01 -3.18
N TRP A 220 9.14 -10.81 -2.61
CA TRP A 220 7.74 -10.88 -3.02
C TRP A 220 6.86 -11.37 -1.86
N VAL A 221 5.58 -10.99 -1.91
CA VAL A 221 4.52 -11.55 -1.05
C VAL A 221 3.28 -11.83 -1.89
N THR A 222 2.75 -13.04 -1.76
CA THR A 222 1.50 -13.49 -2.41
C THR A 222 0.43 -13.67 -1.35
N VAL A 223 -0.64 -12.89 -1.44
CA VAL A 223 -1.78 -12.95 -0.51
C VAL A 223 -2.89 -13.76 -1.15
N THR A 224 -3.40 -14.77 -0.43
CA THR A 224 -4.45 -15.67 -0.90
C THR A 224 -5.75 -15.44 -0.15
N ARG A 225 -6.85 -15.32 -0.91
CA ARG A 225 -8.22 -15.24 -0.42
C ARG A 225 -9.06 -16.34 -1.07
N ASN A 226 -10.20 -16.69 -0.46
CA ASN A 226 -11.15 -17.67 -1.00
C ASN A 226 -12.60 -17.17 -0.92
N SER A 227 -12.81 -15.91 -0.58
CA SER A 227 -14.14 -15.32 -0.44
C SER A 227 -14.19 -13.90 -0.97
N THR A 228 -15.35 -13.48 -1.40
CA THR A 228 -15.65 -12.11 -1.87
C THR A 228 -16.81 -11.52 -1.08
N LYS A 229 -17.15 -10.26 -1.34
CA LYS A 229 -18.39 -9.65 -0.83
C LYS A 229 -19.53 -9.70 -1.84
N ASP A 230 -19.33 -10.37 -2.97
CA ASP A 230 -20.37 -10.61 -3.94
C ASP A 230 -21.26 -11.77 -3.45
N ASN A 231 -22.52 -11.47 -3.15
CA ASN A 231 -23.47 -12.47 -2.69
C ASN A 231 -23.82 -13.53 -3.75
N SER A 232 -23.45 -13.33 -4.99
CA SER A 232 -23.61 -14.31 -6.08
C SER A 232 -22.39 -15.23 -6.24
N ASP A 233 -21.24 -14.88 -5.69
CA ASP A 233 -20.03 -15.70 -5.71
C ASP A 233 -20.00 -16.63 -4.48
N HIS A 234 -20.41 -17.85 -4.68
CA HIS A 234 -20.37 -18.91 -3.66
C HIS A 234 -19.16 -19.84 -3.84
N ALA A 235 -18.25 -19.53 -4.75
CA ALA A 235 -17.05 -20.31 -4.98
C ALA A 235 -16.00 -20.03 -3.90
N GLU A 236 -15.60 -21.05 -3.15
CA GLU A 236 -14.50 -21.00 -2.19
C GLU A 236 -13.14 -21.30 -2.83
N THR A 237 -13.04 -21.16 -4.14
CA THR A 237 -11.79 -21.40 -4.88
C THR A 237 -10.77 -20.33 -4.52
N PRO A 238 -9.57 -20.72 -4.03
CA PRO A 238 -8.52 -19.75 -3.72
C PRO A 238 -8.13 -18.90 -4.93
N PHE A 239 -7.84 -17.65 -4.70
CA PHE A 239 -7.30 -16.69 -5.67
C PHE A 239 -6.29 -15.78 -4.98
N SER A 240 -5.24 -15.39 -5.71
CA SER A 240 -4.07 -14.76 -5.12
C SER A 240 -3.68 -13.48 -5.85
N LEU A 241 -3.02 -12.59 -5.13
CA LEU A 241 -2.40 -11.37 -5.63
C LEU A 241 -0.97 -11.31 -5.10
N THR A 242 -0.03 -11.00 -5.98
CA THR A 242 1.40 -10.93 -5.65
C THR A 242 1.89 -9.48 -5.73
N PHE A 243 2.62 -9.07 -4.71
CA PHE A 243 3.44 -7.87 -4.71
C PHE A 243 4.89 -8.29 -4.80
N GLU A 244 5.62 -7.77 -5.77
CA GLU A 244 7.00 -8.16 -6.07
C GLU A 244 7.90 -6.94 -6.21
N LYS A 245 9.12 -7.02 -5.73
CA LYS A 245 10.13 -5.97 -5.92
C LYS A 245 10.48 -5.80 -7.40
N THR A 246 10.76 -4.58 -7.81
CA THR A 246 11.35 -4.27 -9.12
C THR A 246 12.84 -3.99 -9.03
N GLY A 247 13.31 -3.65 -7.85
CA GLY A 247 14.71 -3.33 -7.55
C GLY A 247 15.11 -3.82 -6.16
N ALA A 248 15.22 -2.91 -5.20
CA ALA A 248 15.54 -3.26 -3.81
C ALA A 248 14.40 -4.03 -3.13
N PRO A 249 14.69 -4.94 -2.19
CA PRO A 249 13.66 -5.55 -1.35
C PRO A 249 12.86 -4.49 -0.58
N PHE A 250 11.58 -4.74 -0.37
CA PHE A 250 10.71 -3.93 0.47
C PHE A 250 10.49 -4.59 1.84
N ALA A 251 9.79 -3.91 2.73
CA ALA A 251 9.18 -4.52 3.90
C ALA A 251 7.67 -4.61 3.68
N PHE A 252 7.00 -5.56 4.34
CA PHE A 252 5.54 -5.62 4.31
C PHE A 252 4.95 -6.04 5.64
N SER A 253 3.66 -5.73 5.84
CA SER A 253 2.82 -6.38 6.83
C SER A 253 1.50 -6.84 6.20
N CYS A 254 0.94 -7.95 6.71
CA CYS A 254 -0.34 -8.50 6.25
C CYS A 254 -1.18 -8.83 7.49
N LEU A 255 -2.07 -7.92 7.87
CA LEU A 255 -2.80 -7.95 9.13
C LEU A 255 -4.32 -7.84 8.90
N PRO A 256 -5.16 -8.21 9.89
CA PRO A 256 -6.61 -7.96 9.81
C PRO A 256 -7.00 -6.52 10.17
N TYR A 257 -6.05 -5.69 10.63
CA TYR A 257 -6.26 -4.36 11.18
C TYR A 257 -5.48 -3.29 10.43
N THR A 258 -6.05 -2.09 10.36
CA THR A 258 -5.32 -0.90 9.95
C THR A 258 -4.48 -0.36 11.11
N ALA A 259 -3.52 0.53 10.81
CA ALA A 259 -2.72 1.18 11.83
C ALA A 259 -3.59 1.99 12.81
N GLU A 260 -4.68 2.61 12.32
CA GLU A 260 -5.61 3.37 13.13
C GLU A 260 -6.43 2.48 14.07
N GLU A 261 -6.83 1.29 13.62
CA GLU A 261 -7.53 0.33 14.48
C GLU A 261 -6.63 -0.16 15.62
N LEU A 262 -5.36 -0.43 15.33
CA LEU A 262 -4.37 -0.79 16.36
C LEU A 262 -4.04 0.40 17.28
N GLU A 263 -3.87 1.61 16.74
CA GLU A 263 -3.54 2.82 17.52
C GLU A 263 -4.63 3.22 18.51
N ASN A 264 -5.90 3.09 18.09
CA ASN A 264 -7.04 3.52 18.90
C ASN A 264 -7.47 2.50 19.96
N ALA A 265 -7.07 1.25 19.82
CA ALA A 265 -7.38 0.21 20.81
C ALA A 265 -6.44 0.31 22.01
N THR A 266 -7.01 0.36 23.22
CA THR A 266 -6.27 0.33 24.49
C THR A 266 -6.22 -1.07 25.10
N HIS A 267 -7.10 -1.96 24.60
CA HIS A 267 -7.18 -3.37 25.00
C HIS A 267 -7.46 -4.25 23.79
N GLN A 268 -7.10 -5.53 23.87
CA GLN A 268 -7.27 -6.50 22.79
C GLN A 268 -8.73 -6.68 22.36
N GLU A 269 -9.66 -6.67 23.30
CA GLU A 269 -11.09 -6.83 23.05
C GLU A 269 -11.77 -5.64 22.34
N GLU A 270 -11.07 -4.51 22.22
CA GLU A 270 -11.55 -3.35 21.47
C GLU A 270 -11.25 -3.48 19.98
N LEU A 271 -10.38 -4.41 19.59
CA LEU A 271 -10.11 -4.68 18.18
C LEU A 271 -11.33 -5.31 17.50
N PRO A 272 -11.66 -4.90 16.25
CA PRO A 272 -12.80 -5.48 15.54
C PRO A 272 -12.55 -6.96 15.22
N LEU A 273 -13.62 -7.70 14.97
CA LEU A 273 -13.49 -9.06 14.44
C LEU A 273 -12.77 -9.04 13.09
N THR A 274 -11.95 -10.06 12.83
CA THR A 274 -11.26 -10.24 11.55
C THR A 274 -12.28 -10.36 10.42
N ARG A 275 -12.27 -9.38 9.49
CA ARG A 275 -13.24 -9.29 8.38
C ARG A 275 -12.61 -8.85 7.07
N ARG A 276 -11.34 -8.46 7.07
CA ARG A 276 -10.62 -7.93 5.92
C ARG A 276 -9.14 -8.22 6.05
N THR A 277 -8.41 -7.92 4.99
CA THR A 277 -6.95 -8.00 4.97
C THR A 277 -6.40 -6.61 4.71
N VAL A 278 -5.41 -6.20 5.48
CA VAL A 278 -4.66 -4.95 5.32
C VAL A 278 -3.23 -5.32 4.99
N VAL A 279 -2.81 -5.01 3.77
CA VAL A 279 -1.43 -5.21 3.30
C VAL A 279 -0.75 -3.86 3.20
N SER A 280 0.35 -3.69 3.91
CA SER A 280 1.20 -2.52 3.75
C SER A 280 2.50 -2.94 3.06
N ILE A 281 2.80 -2.33 1.91
CA ILE A 281 4.08 -2.48 1.19
C ILE A 281 4.90 -1.25 1.53
N LEU A 282 6.04 -1.44 2.18
CA LEU A 282 6.78 -0.41 2.89
C LEU A 282 8.17 -0.22 2.29
N GLY A 283 8.44 1.00 1.82
CA GLY A 283 9.76 1.42 1.34
C GLY A 283 10.69 1.81 2.48
N ALA A 284 10.14 2.27 3.62
CA ALA A 284 10.91 2.62 4.81
C ALA A 284 10.14 2.26 6.08
N VAL A 285 10.85 1.72 7.07
CA VAL A 285 10.32 1.32 8.38
C VAL A 285 11.28 1.80 9.47
N ARG A 286 10.76 2.49 10.47
CA ARG A 286 11.53 2.88 11.67
C ARG A 286 11.70 1.68 12.59
N GLY A 287 12.86 1.58 13.25
CA GLY A 287 13.09 0.59 14.29
C GLY A 287 12.10 0.72 15.45
N VAL A 288 11.93 -0.35 16.21
CA VAL A 288 10.95 -0.46 17.31
C VAL A 288 11.56 -0.27 18.72
N GLY A 289 12.90 -0.22 18.85
CA GLY A 289 13.57 0.09 20.09
C GLY A 289 13.53 -1.01 21.14
N GLY A 290 13.35 -0.66 22.41
CA GLY A 290 13.43 -1.59 23.54
C GLY A 290 14.87 -1.95 23.94
N ILE A 291 15.80 -1.00 23.78
CA ILE A 291 17.22 -1.14 24.16
C ILE A 291 17.34 -1.24 25.69
N ASP A 292 16.52 -0.49 26.41
CA ASP A 292 16.45 -0.50 27.87
C ASP A 292 15.01 -0.26 28.35
N SER A 293 14.80 -0.32 29.67
CA SER A 293 13.49 -0.09 30.31
C SER A 293 13.26 1.39 30.67
N TRP A 294 14.11 2.31 30.26
CA TRP A 294 14.11 3.70 30.66
C TRP A 294 13.62 4.65 29.56
N GLY A 295 13.13 4.10 28.45
CA GLY A 295 12.61 4.88 27.34
C GLY A 295 13.69 5.43 26.41
N ARG A 296 14.82 4.74 26.28
CA ARG A 296 15.84 5.09 25.29
C ARG A 296 15.30 4.87 23.87
N ASP A 297 15.49 5.86 23.04
CA ASP A 297 15.12 5.78 21.62
C ASP A 297 15.96 4.75 20.85
N VAL A 298 15.48 4.33 19.67
CA VAL A 298 16.25 3.48 18.75
C VAL A 298 17.56 4.17 18.34
N GLU A 299 18.54 3.41 17.91
CA GLU A 299 19.76 4.00 17.36
C GLU A 299 19.46 4.81 16.10
N ALA A 300 20.17 5.93 15.91
CA ALA A 300 19.92 6.89 14.82
C ALA A 300 19.89 6.26 13.41
N LYS A 301 20.64 5.16 13.17
CA LYS A 301 20.64 4.45 11.89
C LYS A 301 19.30 3.78 11.54
N TYR A 302 18.40 3.63 12.52
CA TYR A 302 17.08 3.04 12.34
C TYR A 302 15.96 4.09 12.35
N HIS A 303 16.31 5.37 12.37
CA HIS A 303 15.38 6.47 12.14
C HIS A 303 15.06 6.60 10.66
N ILE A 304 13.94 7.23 10.33
CA ILE A 304 13.59 7.67 8.99
C ILE A 304 13.55 9.20 9.00
N PRO A 305 14.68 9.87 8.71
CA PRO A 305 14.73 11.33 8.71
C PRO A 305 13.80 11.89 7.63
N ALA A 306 12.88 12.78 8.02
CA ALA A 306 11.92 13.39 7.11
C ALA A 306 12.56 14.35 6.08
N GLU A 307 13.80 14.75 6.28
CA GLU A 307 14.56 15.61 5.37
C GLU A 307 14.99 14.94 4.07
N LYS A 308 14.94 13.60 4.01
CA LYS A 308 15.40 12.82 2.86
C LYS A 308 14.24 12.38 2.00
N ASP A 309 14.45 12.48 0.69
CA ASP A 309 13.55 11.84 -0.27
C ASP A 309 13.55 10.33 -0.08
N ILE A 310 12.39 9.72 -0.30
CA ILE A 310 12.24 8.26 -0.27
C ILE A 310 11.56 7.84 -1.56
N ASP A 311 12.26 6.99 -2.31
CA ASP A 311 11.74 6.35 -3.52
C ASP A 311 11.62 4.85 -3.29
N PHE A 312 10.50 4.27 -3.67
CA PHE A 312 10.39 2.82 -3.78
C PHE A 312 9.38 2.41 -4.85
N GLU A 313 9.60 1.23 -5.39
CA GLU A 313 8.81 0.70 -6.48
C GLU A 313 8.57 -0.79 -6.27
N PHE A 314 7.38 -1.24 -6.64
CA PHE A 314 7.00 -2.65 -6.64
C PHE A 314 6.00 -2.92 -7.75
N LYS A 315 5.84 -4.20 -8.09
CA LYS A 315 4.90 -4.68 -9.10
C LYS A 315 3.78 -5.47 -8.45
N ILE A 316 2.57 -5.34 -9.00
CA ILE A 316 1.40 -6.14 -8.63
C ILE A 316 1.06 -7.06 -9.81
N SER A 317 0.92 -8.36 -9.54
CA SER A 317 0.54 -9.39 -10.52
C SER A 317 -0.41 -10.42 -9.90
N TRP A 318 -1.05 -11.26 -10.74
CA TRP A 318 -2.10 -12.21 -10.37
C TRP A 318 -2.14 -13.42 -11.28
#